data_9e55b232227670ec3a77037df5018dbc
#
_entry.id   9e55b232227670ec3a77037df5018dbc
#
_cell.length_a   1.000
_cell.length_b   1.000
_cell.length_c   1.000
_cell.angle_alpha   90.00
_cell.angle_beta   90.00
_cell.angle_gamma   90.00
#
_symmetry.space_group_name_H-M   'P 1'
#
loop_
_entity.id
_entity.type
_entity.pdbx_description
1 polymer ?
#
loop_
_entity_poly.entity_id
_entity_poly.type
_entity_poly.pdbx_seq_one_letter_code
_entity_poly.pdbx_strand_id
1 'polypeptide(L)'
;MTSFTNFKVPYTAIDERYTKRVAYFSMEFAIHQPLKIYSGGLGFLAGSHMRSAYELKQNLAGVGILWKYGYYDQSRNQDQTLQVQWNEKIYNFLEDHNIKFQINIHDHPVWVKAYYLNPETFKSAPLFLLSTDLPENDYISQTITHRLYDANVATKVAQFILLGVGGAKLMDELGFNPEVYHLNEAHGLSAAFYLYKKFGNKEDVKKRLVFTTHTPEEAGNEKHEIHLCEKMSYFCGIPLDEVRKLTGITDDQFNHSLAALRFARLSNGVSELHGHVSRAMWSKHPGICPIIHITNSQNWRYWADKQLYYAAEENNEDNFIDRKWFLKKRAFDTVADQSGKLFDPNVFTIVWARRFAGYKRAELITRDKHRFEALLSSTKYPVQIIWAGKPYPVDYPAISDFNYLVNLSKAYKNVAVCIGYELTLSKRLKQAADLWLNNPRVPREASGTSGMTAAMNGAVNFSTDDGWIPEFVQHGHNGFVVPKADYARMTVQEQDAYDLEKIYEILEKEILPLYYDHPDLWRQVMKNGMDDTRFRFDSGRMADEYYRLLYNA
;
A
#
# COMPACT_ATOMS: atom_id res chain seq x y z
N MET A 1 -30.86 0.02 21.34
CA MET A 1 -30.09 -0.44 20.18
C MET A 1 -30.46 0.49 19.02
N THR A 2 -29.58 1.40 18.64
CA THR A 2 -29.76 2.19 17.43
C THR A 2 -29.63 1.24 16.25
N SER A 3 -30.72 1.00 15.55
CA SER A 3 -30.71 0.23 14.30
C SER A 3 -29.81 0.96 13.29
N PHE A 4 -28.78 0.30 12.78
CA PHE A 4 -27.94 0.82 11.68
C PHE A 4 -28.69 0.90 10.33
N THR A 5 -29.99 0.65 10.32
CA THR A 5 -30.86 0.89 9.15
C THR A 5 -30.90 2.39 8.84
N ASN A 6 -30.64 2.76 7.59
CA ASN A 6 -30.44 4.15 7.12
C ASN A 6 -29.16 4.80 7.69
N PHE A 7 -28.06 4.06 7.65
CA PHE A 7 -26.76 4.56 8.06
C PHE A 7 -26.39 5.86 7.35
N LYS A 8 -25.89 6.80 8.12
CA LYS A 8 -25.30 8.06 7.65
C LYS A 8 -23.91 8.21 8.28
N VAL A 9 -22.99 8.78 7.54
CA VAL A 9 -21.69 9.12 8.14
C VAL A 9 -21.89 10.05 9.34
N PRO A 10 -21.20 9.82 10.47
CA PRO A 10 -21.48 10.52 11.73
C PRO A 10 -20.84 11.92 11.80
N TYR A 11 -20.96 12.70 10.73
CA TYR A 11 -20.48 14.08 10.70
C TYR A 11 -21.64 15.06 10.81
N THR A 12 -21.46 16.11 11.61
CA THR A 12 -22.49 17.15 11.83
C THR A 12 -22.72 18.02 10.61
N ALA A 13 -21.71 18.19 9.76
CA ALA A 13 -21.80 18.92 8.50
C ALA A 13 -20.88 18.26 7.47
N ILE A 14 -21.35 18.16 6.23
CA ILE A 14 -20.61 17.69 5.07
C ILE A 14 -20.48 18.89 4.11
N ASP A 15 -19.25 19.16 3.67
CA ASP A 15 -19.01 20.18 2.64
C ASP A 15 -19.74 19.80 1.34
N GLU A 16 -20.30 20.78 0.64
CA GLU A 16 -21.05 20.57 -0.61
C GLU A 16 -20.26 19.81 -1.69
N ARG A 17 -18.93 19.92 -1.68
CA ARG A 17 -18.03 19.18 -2.57
C ARG A 17 -18.05 17.67 -2.33
N TYR A 18 -18.40 17.22 -1.13
CA TYR A 18 -18.29 15.85 -0.65
C TYR A 18 -19.64 15.19 -0.36
N THR A 19 -20.73 15.68 -0.95
CA THR A 19 -22.08 15.20 -0.64
C THR A 19 -22.39 13.83 -1.21
N LYS A 20 -21.78 13.42 -2.35
CA LYS A 20 -21.99 12.09 -2.91
C LYS A 20 -21.57 11.00 -1.93
N ARG A 21 -22.48 10.03 -1.72
CA ARG A 21 -22.19 8.86 -0.88
C ARG A 21 -21.29 7.89 -1.62
N VAL A 22 -20.14 7.59 -1.01
CA VAL A 22 -19.10 6.71 -1.58
C VAL A 22 -18.92 5.48 -0.70
N ALA A 23 -18.99 4.30 -1.31
CA ALA A 23 -18.51 3.06 -0.70
C ALA A 23 -17.12 2.73 -1.27
N TYR A 24 -16.10 2.71 -0.42
CA TYR A 24 -14.71 2.49 -0.78
C TYR A 24 -14.27 1.08 -0.40
N PHE A 25 -14.00 0.24 -1.39
CA PHE A 25 -13.69 -1.18 -1.24
C PHE A 25 -12.18 -1.41 -1.29
N SER A 26 -11.62 -2.04 -0.26
CA SER A 26 -10.22 -2.45 -0.26
C SER A 26 -10.00 -3.74 0.54
N MET A 27 -9.08 -4.59 0.07
CA MET A 27 -8.65 -5.80 0.80
C MET A 27 -7.89 -5.47 2.08
N GLU A 28 -7.29 -4.29 2.15
CA GLU A 28 -6.39 -3.85 3.21
C GLU A 28 -6.69 -2.45 3.69
N PHE A 29 -6.58 -2.23 5.01
CA PHE A 29 -6.61 -0.90 5.63
C PHE A 29 -5.60 -0.80 6.76
N ALA A 30 -4.53 -0.06 6.59
CA ALA A 30 -3.56 0.23 7.66
C ALA A 30 -3.99 1.48 8.45
N ILE A 31 -5.03 1.33 9.26
CA ILE A 31 -5.59 2.43 10.07
C ILE A 31 -4.73 2.67 11.31
N HIS A 32 -4.49 1.65 12.09
CA HIS A 32 -3.71 1.76 13.33
C HIS A 32 -2.95 0.47 13.62
N GLN A 33 -1.85 0.59 14.38
CA GLN A 33 -0.95 -0.53 14.67
C GLN A 33 -1.64 -1.80 15.19
N PRO A 34 -2.59 -1.74 16.14
CA PRO A 34 -3.26 -2.94 16.65
C PRO A 34 -4.23 -3.58 15.65
N LEU A 35 -4.76 -2.84 14.68
CA LEU A 35 -5.70 -3.39 13.68
C LEU A 35 -4.91 -4.02 12.52
N LYS A 36 -4.71 -5.33 12.59
CA LYS A 36 -3.82 -6.11 11.71
C LYS A 36 -4.51 -6.58 10.42
N ILE A 37 -5.13 -5.69 9.69
CA ILE A 37 -5.86 -5.98 8.45
C ILE A 37 -5.17 -5.42 7.20
N TYR A 38 -3.85 -5.43 7.18
CA TYR A 38 -3.03 -4.92 6.07
C TYR A 38 -1.72 -5.71 5.94
N SER A 39 -1.18 -5.71 4.73
CA SER A 39 0.12 -6.33 4.42
C SER A 39 1.20 -5.33 4.05
N GLY A 40 0.84 -4.28 3.31
CA GLY A 40 1.84 -3.35 2.77
C GLY A 40 1.27 -2.07 2.18
N GLY A 41 1.81 -1.65 1.03
CA GLY A 41 1.57 -0.35 0.42
C GLY A 41 0.12 -0.02 0.13
N LEU A 42 -0.66 -1.00 -0.36
CA LEU A 42 -2.09 -0.83 -0.63
C LEU A 42 -2.85 -0.46 0.66
N GLY A 43 -2.55 -1.18 1.76
CA GLY A 43 -3.14 -0.90 3.07
C GLY A 43 -2.70 0.44 3.64
N PHE A 44 -1.42 0.82 3.48
CA PHE A 44 -0.91 2.12 3.93
C PHE A 44 -1.59 3.28 3.20
N LEU A 45 -1.82 3.13 1.90
CA LEU A 45 -2.56 4.11 1.13
C LEU A 45 -4.02 4.20 1.58
N ALA A 46 -4.72 3.07 1.64
CA ALA A 46 -6.13 3.03 2.06
C ALA A 46 -6.31 3.61 3.46
N GLY A 47 -5.39 3.31 4.41
CA GLY A 47 -5.41 3.88 5.75
C GLY A 47 -5.23 5.40 5.77
N SER A 48 -4.30 5.93 4.97
CA SER A 48 -4.10 7.37 4.82
C SER A 48 -5.31 8.06 4.16
N HIS A 49 -5.90 7.43 3.14
CA HIS A 49 -7.12 7.92 2.50
C HIS A 49 -8.28 7.99 3.49
N MET A 50 -8.52 6.94 4.28
CA MET A 50 -9.58 6.93 5.30
C MET A 50 -9.39 8.00 6.38
N ARG A 51 -8.14 8.30 6.77
CA ARG A 51 -7.83 9.40 7.70
C ARG A 51 -8.17 10.75 7.09
N SER A 52 -7.75 10.99 5.86
CA SER A 52 -8.05 12.26 5.17
C SER A 52 -9.53 12.42 4.85
N ALA A 53 -10.23 11.34 4.51
CA ALA A 53 -11.69 11.36 4.35
C ALA A 53 -12.40 11.77 5.65
N TYR A 54 -11.91 11.32 6.83
CA TYR A 54 -12.40 11.78 8.13
C TYR A 54 -12.10 13.26 8.36
N GLU A 55 -10.86 13.70 8.12
CA GLU A 55 -10.43 15.08 8.34
C GLU A 55 -11.22 16.07 7.46
N LEU A 56 -11.52 15.67 6.23
CA LEU A 56 -12.32 16.43 5.28
C LEU A 56 -13.84 16.24 5.46
N LYS A 57 -14.26 15.37 6.37
CA LYS A 57 -15.68 15.03 6.61
C LYS A 57 -16.39 14.57 5.33
N GLN A 58 -15.73 13.72 4.55
CA GLN A 58 -16.27 13.20 3.30
C GLN A 58 -17.39 12.18 3.54
N ASN A 59 -18.43 12.19 2.71
CA ASN A 59 -19.54 11.24 2.76
C ASN A 59 -19.14 9.86 2.25
N LEU A 60 -18.17 9.26 2.92
CA LEU A 60 -17.50 8.04 2.51
C LEU A 60 -17.52 7.01 3.64
N ALA A 61 -17.84 5.76 3.30
CA ALA A 61 -17.68 4.60 4.16
C ALA A 61 -16.76 3.56 3.50
N GLY A 62 -15.79 3.06 4.25
CA GLY A 62 -14.91 1.98 3.83
C GLY A 62 -15.56 0.60 4.02
N VAL A 63 -15.23 -0.32 3.13
CA VAL A 63 -15.61 -1.73 3.20
C VAL A 63 -14.37 -2.60 3.05
N GLY A 64 -14.11 -3.44 4.03
CA GLY A 64 -12.99 -4.37 4.05
C GLY A 64 -13.37 -5.70 4.68
N ILE A 65 -12.36 -6.52 4.97
CA ILE A 65 -12.52 -7.83 5.56
C ILE A 65 -11.82 -7.86 6.92
N LEU A 66 -12.47 -8.45 7.91
CA LEU A 66 -11.89 -8.71 9.22
C LEU A 66 -11.11 -10.02 9.18
N TRP A 67 -9.81 -9.90 9.02
CA TRP A 67 -8.91 -11.06 8.92
C TRP A 67 -8.61 -11.63 10.30
N LYS A 68 -9.05 -12.85 10.57
CA LYS A 68 -8.86 -13.54 11.87
C LYS A 68 -7.39 -13.60 12.29
N TYR A 69 -6.52 -13.98 11.36
CA TYR A 69 -5.07 -14.04 11.58
C TYR A 69 -4.31 -12.88 10.97
N GLY A 70 -5.01 -11.89 10.38
CA GLY A 70 -4.40 -10.75 9.69
C GLY A 70 -3.62 -11.14 8.44
N TYR A 71 -2.54 -10.40 8.19
CA TYR A 71 -1.37 -10.87 7.46
C TYR A 71 -0.47 -11.57 8.49
N TYR A 72 0.55 -12.32 8.12
CA TYR A 72 1.32 -13.06 9.12
C TYR A 72 2.13 -12.16 10.06
N ASP A 73 2.42 -12.65 11.26
CA ASP A 73 3.37 -12.06 12.18
C ASP A 73 4.78 -12.58 11.87
N GLN A 74 5.76 -11.68 11.76
CA GLN A 74 7.15 -12.05 11.59
C GLN A 74 7.77 -12.42 12.94
N SER A 75 8.41 -13.57 13.00
CA SER A 75 9.31 -13.97 14.08
C SER A 75 10.62 -14.53 13.50
N ARG A 76 11.50 -14.99 14.35
CA ARG A 76 12.81 -15.54 13.97
C ARG A 76 12.92 -17.00 14.38
N ASN A 77 13.48 -17.81 13.51
CA ASN A 77 13.97 -19.13 13.86
C ASN A 77 15.22 -19.01 14.75
N GLN A 78 15.72 -20.13 15.29
CA GLN A 78 16.94 -20.17 16.12
C GLN A 78 18.18 -19.60 15.37
N ASP A 79 18.26 -19.83 14.07
CA ASP A 79 19.31 -19.30 13.18
C ASP A 79 19.06 -17.85 12.75
N GLN A 80 18.06 -17.19 13.29
CA GLN A 80 17.62 -15.82 12.99
C GLN A 80 16.92 -15.63 11.64
N THR A 81 16.75 -16.67 10.83
CA THR A 81 15.98 -16.62 9.58
C THR A 81 14.51 -16.36 9.86
N LEU A 82 13.74 -15.99 8.80
CA LEU A 82 12.33 -15.67 8.90
C LEU A 82 11.51 -16.88 9.37
N GLN A 83 10.67 -16.65 10.37
CA GLN A 83 9.59 -17.54 10.75
C GLN A 83 8.24 -16.85 10.52
N VAL A 84 7.36 -17.50 9.77
CA VAL A 84 5.96 -17.06 9.53
C VAL A 84 5.07 -17.62 10.65
N GLN A 85 4.37 -16.72 11.35
CA GLN A 85 3.42 -17.11 12.39
C GLN A 85 2.03 -16.55 12.09
N TRP A 86 1.01 -17.33 12.43
CA TRP A 86 -0.39 -16.96 12.26
C TRP A 86 -1.06 -16.95 13.63
N ASN A 87 -1.18 -15.76 14.22
CA ASN A 87 -1.80 -15.58 15.53
C ASN A 87 -3.19 -14.97 15.36
N GLU A 88 -4.17 -15.50 16.08
CA GLU A 88 -5.52 -14.93 16.08
C GLU A 88 -5.52 -13.51 16.62
N LYS A 89 -6.32 -12.65 15.97
CA LYS A 89 -6.48 -11.24 16.34
C LYS A 89 -7.85 -11.03 16.96
N ILE A 90 -7.87 -10.49 18.16
CA ILE A 90 -9.08 -10.16 18.90
C ILE A 90 -9.11 -8.66 19.15
N TYR A 91 -10.21 -8.02 18.78
CA TYR A 91 -10.36 -6.57 18.86
C TYR A 91 -11.56 -6.21 19.75
N ASN A 92 -11.34 -5.39 20.78
CA ASN A 92 -12.40 -4.89 21.67
C ASN A 92 -12.90 -3.50 21.29
N PHE A 93 -12.34 -2.89 20.25
CA PHE A 93 -12.69 -1.56 19.76
C PHE A 93 -13.53 -1.60 18.47
N LEU A 94 -13.86 -2.78 17.97
CA LEU A 94 -14.82 -2.96 16.89
C LEU A 94 -16.21 -3.13 17.47
N GLU A 95 -17.15 -2.34 16.98
CA GLU A 95 -18.54 -2.39 17.43
C GLU A 95 -19.30 -3.48 16.69
N ASP A 96 -20.08 -4.28 17.44
CA ASP A 96 -20.97 -5.29 16.92
C ASP A 96 -22.41 -4.80 16.98
N HIS A 97 -22.96 -4.39 15.85
CA HIS A 97 -24.33 -3.94 15.71
C HIS A 97 -25.28 -5.05 15.21
N ASN A 98 -24.82 -6.30 15.22
CA ASN A 98 -25.55 -7.48 14.76
C ASN A 98 -26.05 -7.38 13.31
N ILE A 99 -25.24 -6.73 12.44
CA ILE A 99 -25.50 -6.66 11.01
C ILE A 99 -25.06 -7.98 10.38
N LYS A 100 -26.03 -8.81 10.00
CA LYS A 100 -25.81 -10.17 9.55
C LYS A 100 -26.69 -10.50 8.35
N PHE A 101 -26.10 -11.10 7.34
CA PHE A 101 -26.79 -11.47 6.10
C PHE A 101 -26.10 -12.67 5.44
N GLN A 102 -26.68 -13.20 4.37
CA GLN A 102 -26.09 -14.29 3.60
C GLN A 102 -25.69 -13.84 2.20
N ILE A 103 -24.62 -14.40 1.67
CA ILE A 103 -24.24 -14.36 0.25
C ILE A 103 -24.02 -15.78 -0.24
N ASN A 104 -24.09 -15.99 -1.55
CA ASN A 104 -23.77 -17.29 -2.14
C ASN A 104 -22.28 -17.34 -2.52
N ILE A 105 -21.59 -18.38 -2.06
CA ILE A 105 -20.24 -18.74 -2.48
C ILE A 105 -20.26 -20.22 -2.80
N HIS A 106 -19.85 -20.60 -4.00
CA HIS A 106 -19.89 -21.98 -4.50
C HIS A 106 -21.31 -22.57 -4.41
N ASP A 107 -22.31 -21.77 -4.83
CA ASP A 107 -23.75 -22.11 -4.76
C ASP A 107 -24.27 -22.50 -3.37
N HIS A 108 -23.51 -22.14 -2.35
CA HIS A 108 -23.83 -22.40 -0.96
C HIS A 108 -24.03 -21.07 -0.20
N PRO A 109 -25.10 -20.95 0.62
CA PRO A 109 -25.32 -19.75 1.43
C PRO A 109 -24.29 -19.65 2.54
N VAL A 110 -23.55 -18.55 2.57
CA VAL A 110 -22.53 -18.23 3.58
C VAL A 110 -23.01 -17.04 4.41
N TRP A 111 -23.07 -17.20 5.72
CA TRP A 111 -23.38 -16.12 6.64
C TRP A 111 -22.20 -15.15 6.73
N VAL A 112 -22.51 -13.87 6.64
CA VAL A 112 -21.57 -12.75 6.75
C VAL A 112 -22.03 -11.84 7.87
N LYS A 113 -21.10 -11.43 8.72
CA LYS A 113 -21.32 -10.42 9.75
C LYS A 113 -20.42 -9.22 9.51
N ALA A 114 -20.94 -8.02 9.67
CA ALA A 114 -20.18 -6.79 9.59
C ALA A 114 -19.88 -6.23 10.98
N TYR A 115 -18.62 -5.90 11.21
CA TYR A 115 -18.13 -5.18 12.37
C TYR A 115 -17.84 -3.74 12.00
N TYR A 116 -18.12 -2.81 12.88
CA TYR A 116 -17.99 -1.39 12.64
C TYR A 116 -16.81 -0.79 13.39
N LEU A 117 -15.94 -0.08 12.68
CA LEU A 117 -14.94 0.78 13.28
C LEU A 117 -15.45 2.21 13.28
N ASN A 118 -15.75 2.70 14.48
CA ASN A 118 -16.23 4.06 14.70
C ASN A 118 -15.14 5.08 14.34
N PRO A 119 -15.44 6.15 13.59
CA PRO A 119 -14.49 7.19 13.22
C PRO A 119 -13.71 7.80 14.39
N GLU A 120 -14.35 7.96 15.54
CA GLU A 120 -13.72 8.57 16.71
C GLU A 120 -12.61 7.72 17.33
N THR A 121 -12.64 6.38 17.12
CA THR A 121 -11.65 5.47 17.67
C THR A 121 -10.23 5.78 17.20
N PHE A 122 -10.04 5.95 15.89
CA PHE A 122 -8.71 6.20 15.31
C PHE A 122 -8.65 7.42 14.38
N LYS A 123 -9.68 8.27 14.39
CA LYS A 123 -9.79 9.45 13.51
C LYS A 123 -9.63 9.04 12.04
N SER A 124 -10.49 8.12 11.61
CA SER A 124 -10.60 7.62 10.23
C SER A 124 -12.08 7.61 9.81
N ALA A 125 -12.37 7.68 8.52
CA ALA A 125 -13.75 7.55 8.04
C ALA A 125 -14.38 6.22 8.51
N PRO A 126 -15.71 6.12 8.58
CA PRO A 126 -16.40 4.91 8.98
C PRO A 126 -15.91 3.71 8.19
N LEU A 127 -15.59 2.60 8.85
CA LEU A 127 -15.12 1.39 8.20
C LEU A 127 -15.92 0.18 8.67
N PHE A 128 -16.46 -0.57 7.72
CA PHE A 128 -17.13 -1.85 7.97
C PHE A 128 -16.23 -3.00 7.54
N LEU A 129 -16.07 -3.98 8.42
CA LEU A 129 -15.21 -5.14 8.22
C LEU A 129 -16.07 -6.41 8.23
N LEU A 130 -16.04 -7.12 7.10
CA LEU A 130 -16.81 -8.34 6.89
C LEU A 130 -16.09 -9.57 7.43
N SER A 131 -16.81 -10.47 8.08
CA SER A 131 -16.31 -11.75 8.56
C SER A 131 -17.29 -12.88 8.23
N THR A 132 -16.73 -14.02 7.83
CA THR A 132 -17.44 -15.30 7.71
C THR A 132 -17.09 -16.27 8.83
N ASP A 133 -16.20 -15.90 9.76
CA ASP A 133 -15.83 -16.71 10.92
C ASP A 133 -16.95 -16.71 11.96
N LEU A 134 -18.01 -17.43 11.63
CA LEU A 134 -19.27 -17.50 12.39
C LEU A 134 -19.66 -18.95 12.62
N PRO A 135 -20.24 -19.28 13.79
CA PRO A 135 -20.63 -20.66 14.13
C PRO A 135 -21.75 -21.21 13.22
N GLU A 136 -22.50 -20.35 12.52
CA GLU A 136 -23.52 -20.77 11.57
C GLU A 136 -22.95 -21.27 10.24
N ASN A 137 -21.68 -21.00 9.97
CA ASN A 137 -21.00 -21.45 8.77
C ASN A 137 -20.28 -22.78 9.01
N ASP A 138 -20.18 -23.59 7.95
CA ASP A 138 -19.26 -24.71 7.94
C ASP A 138 -17.79 -24.23 8.01
N TYR A 139 -16.89 -25.17 8.33
CA TYR A 139 -15.47 -24.86 8.53
C TYR A 139 -14.82 -24.19 7.30
N ILE A 140 -15.15 -24.65 6.09
CA ILE A 140 -14.56 -24.07 4.85
C ILE A 140 -15.00 -22.62 4.68
N SER A 141 -16.29 -22.34 4.86
CA SER A 141 -16.84 -20.98 4.80
C SER A 141 -16.23 -20.06 5.87
N GLN A 142 -15.98 -20.57 7.09
CA GLN A 142 -15.29 -19.80 8.13
C GLN A 142 -13.87 -19.39 7.69
N THR A 143 -13.13 -20.28 7.01
CA THR A 143 -11.74 -20.03 6.62
C THR A 143 -11.56 -18.90 5.58
N ILE A 144 -12.62 -18.48 4.91
CA ILE A 144 -12.57 -17.41 3.88
C ILE A 144 -11.94 -16.12 4.47
N THR A 145 -12.27 -15.80 5.73
CA THR A 145 -11.75 -14.58 6.40
C THR A 145 -10.59 -14.85 7.36
N HIS A 146 -9.91 -15.98 7.22
CA HIS A 146 -8.81 -16.31 8.11
C HIS A 146 -7.53 -15.53 7.79
N ARG A 147 -7.09 -15.49 6.52
CA ARG A 147 -5.79 -14.95 6.14
C ARG A 147 -5.91 -13.98 4.97
N LEU A 148 -5.35 -12.79 5.14
CA LEU A 148 -5.22 -11.83 4.04
C LEU A 148 -4.33 -12.42 2.94
N TYR A 149 -4.83 -12.42 1.69
CA TYR A 149 -4.17 -12.99 0.51
C TYR A 149 -3.86 -14.49 0.66
N ASP A 150 -4.89 -15.29 0.85
CA ASP A 150 -4.72 -16.73 0.94
C ASP A 150 -4.05 -17.31 -0.33
N ALA A 151 -3.19 -18.30 -0.16
CA ALA A 151 -2.48 -18.93 -1.27
C ALA A 151 -3.39 -19.88 -2.09
N ASN A 152 -4.48 -20.38 -1.49
CA ASN A 152 -5.45 -21.22 -2.20
C ASN A 152 -6.30 -20.36 -3.13
N VAL A 153 -6.32 -20.73 -4.42
CA VAL A 153 -7.00 -19.95 -5.47
C VAL A 153 -8.51 -19.85 -5.24
N ALA A 154 -9.18 -20.93 -4.83
CA ALA A 154 -10.62 -20.91 -4.56
C ALA A 154 -10.94 -20.02 -3.36
N THR A 155 -10.15 -20.10 -2.28
CA THR A 155 -10.28 -19.22 -1.11
C THR A 155 -10.07 -17.75 -1.54
N LYS A 156 -9.08 -17.45 -2.37
CA LYS A 156 -8.85 -16.10 -2.90
C LYS A 156 -10.06 -15.58 -3.68
N VAL A 157 -10.63 -16.39 -4.57
CA VAL A 157 -11.87 -16.01 -5.30
C VAL A 157 -13.03 -15.78 -4.34
N ALA A 158 -13.18 -16.62 -3.30
CA ALA A 158 -14.20 -16.42 -2.25
C ALA A 158 -13.99 -15.10 -1.48
N GLN A 159 -12.75 -14.72 -1.19
CA GLN A 159 -12.42 -13.43 -0.57
C GLN A 159 -12.82 -12.25 -1.47
N PHE A 160 -12.63 -12.36 -2.79
CA PHE A 160 -13.07 -11.32 -3.74
C PHE A 160 -14.60 -11.25 -3.83
N ILE A 161 -15.31 -12.38 -3.75
CA ILE A 161 -16.77 -12.41 -3.69
C ILE A 161 -17.25 -11.74 -2.40
N LEU A 162 -16.64 -12.07 -1.26
CA LEU A 162 -17.00 -11.48 0.01
C LEU A 162 -16.81 -9.97 0.00
N LEU A 163 -15.66 -9.48 -0.48
CA LEU A 163 -15.39 -8.04 -0.55
C LEU A 163 -16.40 -7.34 -1.49
N GLY A 164 -16.61 -7.85 -2.70
CA GLY A 164 -17.43 -7.20 -3.70
C GLY A 164 -18.93 -7.41 -3.46
N VAL A 165 -19.42 -8.65 -3.59
CA VAL A 165 -20.85 -8.99 -3.38
C VAL A 165 -21.26 -8.73 -1.94
N GLY A 166 -20.47 -9.21 -0.98
CA GLY A 166 -20.75 -8.99 0.44
C GLY A 166 -20.76 -7.52 0.82
N GLY A 167 -19.79 -6.76 0.31
CA GLY A 167 -19.71 -5.31 0.56
C GLY A 167 -20.86 -4.53 -0.08
N ALA A 168 -21.24 -4.85 -1.34
CA ALA A 168 -22.37 -4.19 -1.98
C ALA A 168 -23.69 -4.52 -1.29
N LYS A 169 -23.88 -5.77 -0.88
CA LYS A 169 -25.05 -6.19 -0.10
C LYS A 169 -25.09 -5.52 1.28
N LEU A 170 -23.95 -5.39 1.95
CA LEU A 170 -23.86 -4.62 3.20
C LEU A 170 -24.37 -3.19 3.03
N MET A 171 -24.03 -2.52 1.94
CA MET A 171 -24.50 -1.16 1.68
C MET A 171 -26.04 -1.09 1.56
N ASP A 172 -26.67 -2.14 1.02
CA ASP A 172 -28.12 -2.27 0.96
C ASP A 172 -28.73 -2.52 2.35
N GLU A 173 -28.16 -3.44 3.13
CA GLU A 173 -28.60 -3.75 4.51
C GLU A 173 -28.49 -2.51 5.43
N LEU A 174 -27.48 -1.68 5.23
CA LEU A 174 -27.30 -0.40 5.92
C LEU A 174 -28.23 0.71 5.43
N GLY A 175 -28.88 0.56 4.27
CA GLY A 175 -29.62 1.64 3.63
C GLY A 175 -28.75 2.84 3.25
N PHE A 176 -27.44 2.66 3.11
CA PHE A 176 -26.50 3.73 2.78
C PHE A 176 -26.67 4.24 1.35
N ASN A 177 -27.07 3.36 0.42
CA ASN A 177 -27.34 3.67 -0.97
C ASN A 177 -26.22 4.49 -1.65
N PRO A 178 -25.02 3.94 -1.84
CA PRO A 178 -23.92 4.66 -2.47
C PRO A 178 -24.26 5.14 -3.87
N GLU A 179 -23.86 6.38 -4.19
CA GLU A 179 -23.88 6.93 -5.55
C GLU A 179 -22.62 6.53 -6.31
N VAL A 180 -21.55 6.18 -5.56
CA VAL A 180 -20.26 5.73 -6.10
C VAL A 180 -19.78 4.50 -5.33
N TYR A 181 -19.43 3.46 -6.07
CA TYR A 181 -18.71 2.29 -5.60
C TYR A 181 -17.27 2.39 -6.12
N HIS A 182 -16.34 2.67 -5.24
CA HIS A 182 -14.93 2.82 -5.59
C HIS A 182 -14.16 1.51 -5.31
N LEU A 183 -13.67 0.88 -6.36
CA LEU A 183 -12.81 -0.29 -6.26
C LEU A 183 -11.34 0.13 -6.16
N ASN A 184 -10.74 -0.04 -4.99
CA ASN A 184 -9.29 0.12 -4.79
C ASN A 184 -8.60 -1.21 -5.13
N GLU A 185 -8.13 -1.35 -6.36
CA GLU A 185 -7.83 -2.59 -7.06
C GLU A 185 -9.08 -3.43 -7.43
N ALA A 186 -8.87 -4.43 -8.29
CA ALA A 186 -9.97 -5.23 -8.84
C ALA A 186 -10.56 -6.28 -7.87
N HIS A 187 -10.07 -6.34 -6.64
CA HIS A 187 -10.48 -7.35 -5.66
C HIS A 187 -11.98 -7.33 -5.34
N GLY A 188 -12.60 -6.15 -5.40
CA GLY A 188 -14.04 -5.97 -5.15
C GLY A 188 -14.91 -6.01 -6.40
N LEU A 189 -14.38 -6.40 -7.57
CA LEU A 189 -15.10 -6.34 -8.85
C LEU A 189 -16.41 -7.13 -8.87
N SER A 190 -16.54 -8.20 -8.10
CA SER A 190 -17.76 -8.99 -8.03
C SER A 190 -18.99 -8.14 -7.63
N ALA A 191 -18.79 -6.98 -6.99
CA ALA A 191 -19.85 -5.98 -6.76
C ALA A 191 -20.54 -5.54 -8.06
N ALA A 192 -19.82 -5.44 -9.18
CA ALA A 192 -20.41 -5.05 -10.46
C ALA A 192 -21.50 -6.03 -10.94
N PHE A 193 -21.32 -7.33 -10.71
CA PHE A 193 -22.31 -8.35 -11.07
C PHE A 193 -23.51 -8.34 -10.12
N TYR A 194 -23.29 -8.10 -8.83
CA TYR A 194 -24.37 -7.87 -7.87
C TYR A 194 -25.22 -6.65 -8.25
N LEU A 195 -24.57 -5.53 -8.56
CA LEU A 195 -25.24 -4.31 -8.99
C LEU A 195 -25.94 -4.48 -10.33
N TYR A 196 -25.37 -5.26 -11.26
CA TYR A 196 -26.02 -5.59 -12.52
C TYR A 196 -27.34 -6.33 -12.30
N LYS A 197 -27.36 -7.33 -11.42
CA LYS A 197 -28.62 -8.00 -11.05
C LYS A 197 -29.62 -7.05 -10.38
N LYS A 198 -29.14 -6.12 -9.56
CA LYS A 198 -29.99 -5.15 -8.88
C LYS A 198 -30.60 -4.13 -9.82
N PHE A 199 -29.85 -3.61 -10.78
CA PHE A 199 -30.29 -2.53 -11.67
C PHE A 199 -30.83 -3.03 -13.02
N GLY A 200 -30.52 -4.25 -13.41
CA GLY A 200 -30.99 -4.88 -14.64
C GLY A 200 -30.26 -4.44 -15.91
N ASN A 201 -29.29 -3.55 -15.84
CA ASN A 201 -28.50 -3.10 -16.98
C ASN A 201 -27.10 -2.64 -16.61
N LYS A 202 -26.18 -2.71 -17.60
CA LYS A 202 -24.77 -2.36 -17.42
C LYS A 202 -24.53 -0.86 -17.24
N GLU A 203 -25.30 -0.03 -17.91
CA GLU A 203 -25.09 1.43 -17.89
C GLU A 203 -25.35 2.02 -16.50
N ASP A 204 -26.33 1.49 -15.77
CA ASP A 204 -26.59 1.94 -14.40
C ASP A 204 -25.52 1.48 -13.41
N VAL A 205 -24.86 0.34 -13.65
CA VAL A 205 -23.66 -0.07 -12.92
C VAL A 205 -22.50 0.88 -13.24
N LYS A 206 -22.27 1.11 -14.54
CA LYS A 206 -21.17 1.94 -15.05
C LYS A 206 -21.21 3.36 -14.49
N LYS A 207 -22.40 3.99 -14.40
CA LYS A 207 -22.58 5.32 -13.79
C LYS A 207 -22.08 5.40 -12.34
N ARG A 208 -22.05 4.28 -11.62
CA ARG A 208 -21.74 4.21 -10.20
C ARG A 208 -20.37 3.66 -9.87
N LEU A 209 -19.74 2.95 -10.79
CA LEU A 209 -18.47 2.27 -10.54
C LEU A 209 -17.29 3.13 -10.97
N VAL A 210 -16.29 3.25 -10.09
CA VAL A 210 -14.98 3.83 -10.40
C VAL A 210 -13.88 2.88 -9.92
N PHE A 211 -12.73 2.92 -10.59
CA PHE A 211 -11.67 1.95 -10.38
C PHE A 211 -10.29 2.61 -10.28
N THR A 212 -9.56 2.31 -9.23
CA THR A 212 -8.14 2.67 -9.08
C THR A 212 -7.27 1.43 -9.28
N THR A 213 -6.38 1.46 -10.28
CA THR A 213 -5.39 0.42 -10.50
C THR A 213 -4.03 0.80 -9.90
N HIS A 214 -3.37 -0.17 -9.24
CA HIS A 214 -2.03 -0.04 -8.69
C HIS A 214 -1.01 -0.95 -9.40
N THR A 215 -1.41 -1.60 -10.47
CA THR A 215 -0.62 -2.64 -11.15
C THR A 215 -0.06 -2.10 -12.45
N PRO A 216 1.28 -1.89 -12.56
CA PRO A 216 1.92 -1.26 -13.73
C PRO A 216 2.26 -2.25 -14.85
N GLU A 217 2.03 -3.55 -14.65
CA GLU A 217 2.33 -4.60 -15.62
C GLU A 217 1.10 -5.47 -15.91
N GLU A 218 0.91 -5.86 -17.16
CA GLU A 218 -0.21 -6.72 -17.56
C GLU A 218 -0.19 -8.07 -16.82
N ALA A 219 0.99 -8.66 -16.66
CA ALA A 219 1.17 -9.94 -15.98
C ALA A 219 0.88 -9.90 -14.47
N GLY A 220 0.95 -8.72 -13.87
CA GLY A 220 0.64 -8.52 -12.44
C GLY A 220 -0.85 -8.42 -12.13
N ASN A 221 -1.72 -8.29 -13.16
CA ASN A 221 -3.15 -8.23 -12.97
C ASN A 221 -3.73 -9.62 -12.68
N GLU A 222 -4.60 -9.69 -11.66
CA GLU A 222 -5.24 -10.96 -11.26
C GLU A 222 -6.08 -11.55 -12.37
N LYS A 223 -5.84 -12.83 -12.64
CA LYS A 223 -6.58 -13.64 -13.61
C LYS A 223 -6.94 -14.98 -12.98
N HIS A 224 -8.17 -15.41 -13.17
CA HIS A 224 -8.62 -16.73 -12.71
C HIS A 224 -9.39 -17.42 -13.84
N GLU A 225 -9.43 -18.75 -13.83
CA GLU A 225 -10.27 -19.50 -14.75
C GLU A 225 -11.72 -19.05 -14.64
N ILE A 226 -12.36 -18.71 -15.75
CA ILE A 226 -13.73 -18.19 -15.78
C ILE A 226 -14.73 -19.19 -15.21
N HIS A 227 -14.52 -20.50 -15.47
CA HIS A 227 -15.37 -21.56 -14.92
C HIS A 227 -15.20 -21.75 -13.42
N LEU A 228 -13.99 -21.50 -12.88
CA LEU A 228 -13.80 -21.44 -11.44
C LEU A 228 -14.58 -20.26 -10.84
N CYS A 229 -14.51 -19.09 -11.46
CA CYS A 229 -15.27 -17.93 -11.03
C CYS A 229 -16.78 -18.19 -11.06
N GLU A 230 -17.30 -18.81 -12.14
CA GLU A 230 -18.70 -19.22 -12.26
C GLU A 230 -19.08 -20.19 -11.14
N LYS A 231 -18.33 -21.28 -10.99
CA LYS A 231 -18.56 -22.31 -9.95
C LYS A 231 -18.53 -21.73 -8.54
N MET A 232 -17.69 -20.71 -8.31
CA MET A 232 -17.60 -20.01 -7.02
C MET A 232 -18.74 -19.00 -6.80
N SER A 233 -19.68 -18.83 -7.73
CA SER A 233 -20.77 -17.83 -7.70
C SER A 233 -20.30 -16.38 -7.83
N TYR A 234 -19.09 -16.15 -8.40
CA TYR A 234 -18.50 -14.82 -8.57
C TYR A 234 -19.38 -13.89 -9.40
N PHE A 235 -20.10 -14.44 -10.37
CA PHE A 235 -20.98 -13.70 -11.29
C PHE A 235 -22.43 -13.60 -10.81
N CYS A 236 -22.72 -13.94 -9.55
CA CYS A 236 -24.06 -13.87 -8.95
C CYS A 236 -25.13 -14.68 -9.71
N GLY A 237 -24.76 -15.80 -10.36
CA GLY A 237 -25.67 -16.63 -11.16
C GLY A 237 -26.06 -16.03 -12.50
N ILE A 238 -25.29 -15.07 -13.02
CA ILE A 238 -25.42 -14.59 -14.41
C ILE A 238 -24.78 -15.64 -15.33
N PRO A 239 -25.47 -16.10 -16.41
CA PRO A 239 -24.92 -17.08 -17.31
C PRO A 239 -23.63 -16.61 -18.01
N LEU A 240 -22.67 -17.52 -18.23
CA LEU A 240 -21.35 -17.17 -18.80
C LEU A 240 -21.44 -16.42 -20.13
N ASP A 241 -22.39 -16.80 -21.00
CA ASP A 241 -22.57 -16.09 -22.28
C ASP A 241 -22.93 -14.62 -22.07
N GLU A 242 -23.70 -14.31 -21.05
CA GLU A 242 -24.02 -12.94 -20.67
C GLU A 242 -22.83 -12.25 -20.01
N VAL A 243 -22.09 -12.94 -19.12
CA VAL A 243 -20.85 -12.44 -18.55
C VAL A 243 -19.85 -12.06 -19.63
N ARG A 244 -19.66 -12.94 -20.63
CA ARG A 244 -18.78 -12.67 -21.78
C ARG A 244 -19.23 -11.44 -22.58
N LYS A 245 -20.55 -11.26 -22.81
CA LYS A 245 -21.12 -10.07 -23.46
C LYS A 245 -20.88 -8.80 -22.62
N LEU A 246 -21.12 -8.87 -21.33
CA LEU A 246 -20.97 -7.72 -20.40
C LEU A 246 -19.51 -7.28 -20.28
N THR A 247 -18.60 -8.23 -20.16
CA THR A 247 -17.17 -7.96 -19.92
C THR A 247 -16.36 -7.90 -21.20
N GLY A 248 -16.86 -8.46 -22.31
CA GLY A 248 -16.11 -8.61 -23.56
C GLY A 248 -14.90 -9.55 -23.44
N ILE A 249 -14.81 -10.33 -22.35
CA ILE A 249 -13.74 -11.32 -22.14
C ILE A 249 -14.23 -12.65 -22.73
N THR A 250 -13.56 -13.10 -23.78
CA THR A 250 -13.87 -14.36 -24.48
C THR A 250 -12.97 -15.51 -24.05
N ASP A 251 -11.83 -15.20 -23.45
CA ASP A 251 -10.85 -16.17 -22.96
C ASP A 251 -11.35 -16.95 -21.75
N ASP A 252 -10.74 -18.09 -21.49
CA ASP A 252 -10.99 -18.87 -20.28
C ASP A 252 -10.30 -18.29 -19.04
N GLN A 253 -9.40 -17.32 -19.24
CA GLN A 253 -8.80 -16.55 -18.18
C GLN A 253 -9.54 -15.23 -17.96
N PHE A 254 -10.33 -15.16 -16.90
CA PHE A 254 -11.05 -13.95 -16.51
C PHE A 254 -10.10 -12.92 -15.89
N ASN A 255 -9.82 -11.85 -16.64
CA ASN A 255 -8.99 -10.74 -16.17
C ASN A 255 -9.84 -9.73 -15.40
N HIS A 256 -9.65 -9.68 -14.08
CA HIS A 256 -10.46 -8.84 -13.19
C HIS A 256 -10.26 -7.34 -13.46
N SER A 257 -9.03 -6.89 -13.72
CA SER A 257 -8.75 -5.47 -14.01
C SER A 257 -9.36 -5.02 -15.32
N LEU A 258 -9.30 -5.86 -16.38
CA LEU A 258 -9.94 -5.56 -17.67
C LEU A 258 -11.46 -5.45 -17.51
N ALA A 259 -12.07 -6.38 -16.77
CA ALA A 259 -13.50 -6.31 -16.49
C ALA A 259 -13.86 -5.07 -15.66
N ALA A 260 -13.06 -4.70 -14.66
CA ALA A 260 -13.26 -3.47 -13.88
C ALA A 260 -13.22 -2.22 -14.77
N LEU A 261 -12.24 -2.12 -15.68
CA LEU A 261 -12.13 -1.02 -16.64
C LEU A 261 -13.34 -0.93 -17.59
N ARG A 262 -14.00 -2.06 -17.91
CA ARG A 262 -15.19 -2.10 -18.77
C ARG A 262 -16.50 -1.82 -18.04
N PHE A 263 -16.54 -2.05 -16.73
CA PHE A 263 -17.68 -1.72 -15.87
C PHE A 263 -17.61 -0.33 -15.25
N ALA A 264 -16.42 0.23 -15.09
CA ALA A 264 -16.27 1.56 -14.52
C ALA A 264 -16.61 2.65 -15.52
N ARG A 265 -17.11 3.80 -15.01
CA ARG A 265 -17.25 5.02 -15.83
C ARG A 265 -15.94 5.76 -16.02
N LEU A 266 -15.06 5.65 -15.03
CA LEU A 266 -13.75 6.30 -14.99
C LEU A 266 -12.80 5.50 -14.11
N SER A 267 -11.52 5.49 -14.46
CA SER A 267 -10.47 4.89 -13.64
C SER A 267 -9.26 5.80 -13.53
N ASN A 268 -8.38 5.52 -12.56
CA ASN A 268 -7.11 6.23 -12.43
C ASN A 268 -5.93 5.29 -12.17
N GLY A 269 -4.78 5.67 -12.74
CA GLY A 269 -3.47 5.26 -12.27
C GLY A 269 -3.04 6.08 -11.05
N VAL A 270 -1.99 5.67 -10.37
CA VAL A 270 -1.61 6.16 -9.04
C VAL A 270 -0.33 7.01 -9.03
N SER A 271 0.15 7.39 -10.18
CA SER A 271 1.15 8.43 -10.46
C SER A 271 0.94 8.90 -11.89
N GLU A 272 1.53 10.03 -12.26
CA GLU A 272 1.48 10.53 -13.64
C GLU A 272 2.06 9.50 -14.61
N LEU A 273 3.26 8.99 -14.30
CA LEU A 273 3.90 7.92 -15.08
C LEU A 273 3.01 6.68 -15.19
N HIS A 274 2.44 6.21 -14.07
CA HIS A 274 1.54 5.06 -14.09
C HIS A 274 0.27 5.30 -14.89
N GLY A 275 -0.25 6.52 -14.91
CA GLY A 275 -1.36 6.91 -15.79
C GLY A 275 -1.01 6.73 -17.27
N HIS A 276 0.21 7.12 -17.68
CA HIS A 276 0.70 6.89 -19.05
C HIS A 276 0.89 5.39 -19.34
N VAL A 277 1.55 4.66 -18.44
CA VAL A 277 1.77 3.21 -18.56
C VAL A 277 0.44 2.46 -18.67
N SER A 278 -0.53 2.79 -17.82
CA SER A 278 -1.85 2.13 -17.83
C SER A 278 -2.60 2.39 -19.14
N ARG A 279 -2.63 3.62 -19.63
CA ARG A 279 -3.25 3.94 -20.94
C ARG A 279 -2.61 3.15 -22.08
N ALA A 280 -1.28 3.07 -22.11
CA ALA A 280 -0.55 2.30 -23.11
C ALA A 280 -0.85 0.79 -23.01
N MET A 281 -0.78 0.23 -21.79
CA MET A 281 -1.02 -1.19 -21.51
C MET A 281 -2.42 -1.65 -21.96
N TRP A 282 -3.44 -0.83 -21.68
CA TRP A 282 -4.84 -1.18 -21.97
C TRP A 282 -5.35 -0.67 -23.32
N SER A 283 -4.52 0.06 -24.09
CA SER A 283 -4.92 0.68 -25.39
C SER A 283 -5.45 -0.33 -26.42
N LYS A 284 -4.98 -1.57 -26.37
CA LYS A 284 -5.40 -2.66 -27.27
C LYS A 284 -6.78 -3.26 -26.91
N HIS A 285 -7.38 -2.87 -25.79
CA HIS A 285 -8.64 -3.42 -25.31
C HIS A 285 -9.78 -2.40 -25.51
N PRO A 286 -10.71 -2.64 -26.46
CA PRO A 286 -11.83 -1.75 -26.69
C PRO A 286 -12.84 -1.78 -25.55
N GLY A 287 -13.62 -0.71 -25.41
CA GLY A 287 -14.74 -0.63 -24.48
C GLY A 287 -14.37 -0.38 -23.01
N ILE A 288 -13.11 -0.08 -22.71
CA ILE A 288 -12.66 0.37 -21.39
C ILE A 288 -13.07 1.81 -21.12
N CYS A 289 -13.17 2.18 -19.84
CA CYS A 289 -13.36 3.57 -19.44
C CYS A 289 -12.09 4.42 -19.67
N PRO A 290 -12.20 5.75 -19.70
CA PRO A 290 -11.04 6.62 -19.65
C PRO A 290 -10.18 6.36 -18.40
N ILE A 291 -8.84 6.49 -18.55
CA ILE A 291 -7.88 6.32 -17.47
C ILE A 291 -7.17 7.66 -17.25
N ILE A 292 -7.46 8.31 -16.14
CA ILE A 292 -6.74 9.50 -15.66
C ILE A 292 -5.61 9.09 -14.73
N HIS A 293 -4.92 10.03 -14.09
CA HIS A 293 -4.07 9.76 -12.93
C HIS A 293 -4.48 10.62 -11.74
N ILE A 294 -4.35 10.06 -10.57
CA ILE A 294 -4.40 10.76 -9.28
C ILE A 294 -3.24 10.20 -8.48
N THR A 295 -2.20 11.02 -8.30
CA THR A 295 -0.98 10.55 -7.65
C THR A 295 -1.24 10.18 -6.20
N ASN A 296 -0.83 8.98 -5.82
CA ASN A 296 -0.93 8.48 -4.46
C ASN A 296 -0.28 9.45 -3.48
N SER A 297 -0.79 9.46 -2.27
CA SER A 297 -0.32 10.33 -1.19
C SER A 297 -0.50 9.64 0.16
N GLN A 298 0.09 10.23 1.20
CA GLN A 298 0.01 9.70 2.56
C GLN A 298 -0.45 10.79 3.52
N ASN A 299 -1.14 10.41 4.59
CA ASN A 299 -1.66 11.38 5.55
C ASN A 299 -0.51 12.05 6.33
N TRP A 300 -0.27 13.32 6.05
CA TRP A 300 0.82 14.07 6.68
C TRP A 300 0.68 14.13 8.20
N ARG A 301 -0.54 14.34 8.73
CA ARG A 301 -0.79 14.44 10.17
C ARG A 301 -0.46 13.16 10.94
N TYR A 302 -0.62 12.01 10.28
CA TYR A 302 -0.27 10.71 10.87
C TYR A 302 1.22 10.39 10.73
N TRP A 303 1.81 10.63 9.55
CA TRP A 303 3.16 10.16 9.24
C TRP A 303 4.26 11.12 9.67
N ALA A 304 4.07 12.43 9.52
CA ALA A 304 5.09 13.43 9.78
C ALA A 304 5.38 13.60 11.28
N ASP A 305 6.62 13.92 11.59
CA ASP A 305 7.03 14.40 12.91
C ASP A 305 6.85 15.91 12.99
N LYS A 306 5.85 16.36 13.74
CA LYS A 306 5.49 17.77 13.82
C LYS A 306 6.57 18.65 14.45
N GLN A 307 7.34 18.10 15.42
CA GLN A 307 8.40 18.87 16.05
C GLN A 307 9.55 19.13 15.08
N LEU A 308 9.84 18.20 14.18
CA LEU A 308 10.81 18.41 13.11
C LEU A 308 10.38 19.52 12.17
N TYR A 309 9.08 19.58 11.79
CA TYR A 309 8.54 20.66 10.98
C TYR A 309 8.59 22.02 11.69
N TYR A 310 8.21 22.09 12.96
CA TYR A 310 8.30 23.35 13.73
C TYR A 310 9.72 23.86 13.79
N ALA A 311 10.71 23.00 14.06
CA ALA A 311 12.10 23.41 14.08
C ALA A 311 12.60 23.92 12.70
N ALA A 312 12.13 23.31 11.61
CA ALA A 312 12.45 23.74 10.25
C ALA A 312 11.79 25.09 9.91
N GLU A 313 10.50 25.29 10.24
CA GLU A 313 9.76 26.54 10.01
C GLU A 313 10.30 27.72 10.82
N GLU A 314 10.74 27.48 12.06
CA GLU A 314 11.36 28.47 12.92
C GLU A 314 12.82 28.76 12.57
N ASN A 315 13.39 28.06 11.57
CA ASN A 315 14.82 28.09 11.24
C ASN A 315 15.74 27.84 12.45
N ASN A 316 15.28 27.00 13.37
CA ASN A 316 16.04 26.62 14.55
C ASN A 316 16.85 25.35 14.26
N GLU A 317 18.09 25.56 13.81
CA GLU A 317 18.98 24.47 13.39
C GLU A 317 19.30 23.51 14.54
N ASP A 318 19.54 24.00 15.75
CA ASP A 318 19.88 23.16 16.89
C ASP A 318 18.70 22.24 17.24
N ASN A 319 17.49 22.79 17.31
CA ASN A 319 16.29 21.99 17.57
C ASN A 319 16.01 20.98 16.44
N PHE A 320 16.32 21.33 15.19
CA PHE A 320 16.16 20.41 14.06
C PHE A 320 17.12 19.23 14.17
N ILE A 321 18.40 19.48 14.46
CA ILE A 321 19.45 18.48 14.65
C ILE A 321 19.11 17.57 15.84
N ASP A 322 18.79 18.17 16.99
CA ASP A 322 18.46 17.45 18.22
C ASP A 322 17.21 16.56 18.03
N ARG A 323 16.20 17.10 17.32
CA ARG A 323 15.00 16.31 17.01
C ARG A 323 15.32 15.11 16.13
N LYS A 324 16.10 15.31 15.05
CA LYS A 324 16.51 14.22 14.16
C LYS A 324 17.34 13.18 14.92
N TRP A 325 18.28 13.61 15.74
CA TRP A 325 19.08 12.74 16.60
C TRP A 325 18.21 11.89 17.54
N PHE A 326 17.26 12.52 18.21
CA PHE A 326 16.30 11.82 19.07
C PHE A 326 15.49 10.76 18.31
N LEU A 327 15.01 11.08 17.10
CA LEU A 327 14.24 10.16 16.26
C LEU A 327 15.09 8.96 15.82
N LYS A 328 16.36 9.19 15.47
CA LYS A 328 17.32 8.13 15.17
C LYS A 328 17.54 7.23 16.38
N LYS A 329 17.83 7.80 17.54
CA LYS A 329 18.05 7.04 18.78
C LYS A 329 16.87 6.14 19.11
N ARG A 330 15.64 6.67 19.05
CA ARG A 330 14.44 5.89 19.32
C ARG A 330 14.25 4.69 18.37
N ALA A 331 14.62 4.83 17.11
CA ALA A 331 14.58 3.72 16.16
C ALA A 331 15.70 2.72 16.42
N PHE A 332 16.90 3.20 16.81
CA PHE A 332 18.05 2.37 17.09
C PHE A 332 17.90 1.55 18.38
N ASP A 333 17.10 2.02 19.35
CA ASP A 333 16.67 1.18 20.47
C ASP A 333 15.92 -0.06 19.99
N THR A 334 15.05 0.09 18.95
CA THR A 334 14.37 -1.06 18.33
C THR A 334 15.35 -1.96 17.56
N VAL A 335 16.34 -1.39 16.88
CA VAL A 335 17.40 -2.14 16.20
C VAL A 335 18.22 -2.94 17.20
N ALA A 336 18.61 -2.31 18.31
CA ALA A 336 19.38 -2.94 19.37
C ALA A 336 18.61 -4.10 20.03
N ASP A 337 17.34 -3.87 20.35
CA ASP A 337 16.45 -4.90 20.93
C ASP A 337 16.32 -6.13 20.02
N GLN A 338 16.19 -5.91 18.71
CA GLN A 338 16.00 -7.00 17.73
C GLN A 338 17.30 -7.69 17.30
N SER A 339 18.44 -7.01 17.34
CA SER A 339 19.68 -7.50 16.73
C SER A 339 20.88 -7.58 17.70
N GLY A 340 20.78 -7.01 18.89
CA GLY A 340 21.90 -6.86 19.82
C GLY A 340 22.97 -5.86 19.36
N LYS A 341 22.68 -5.02 18.34
CA LYS A 341 23.64 -4.07 17.75
C LYS A 341 23.32 -2.64 18.14
N LEU A 342 24.31 -1.93 18.66
CA LEU A 342 24.19 -0.52 18.98
C LEU A 342 24.58 0.33 17.77
N PHE A 343 23.61 1.05 17.21
CA PHE A 343 23.82 2.00 16.14
C PHE A 343 24.06 3.40 16.71
N ASP A 344 24.92 4.18 16.05
CA ASP A 344 25.25 5.55 16.45
C ASP A 344 24.37 6.57 15.72
N PRO A 345 23.60 7.41 16.43
CA PRO A 345 22.78 8.45 15.79
C PRO A 345 23.56 9.48 14.96
N ASN A 346 24.86 9.62 15.18
CA ASN A 346 25.72 10.54 14.42
C ASN A 346 26.25 9.95 13.12
N VAL A 347 26.06 8.64 12.91
CA VAL A 347 26.52 7.94 11.69
C VAL A 347 25.44 7.96 10.64
N PHE A 348 25.83 8.21 9.37
CA PHE A 348 24.95 8.17 8.22
C PHE A 348 24.21 6.84 8.12
N THR A 349 22.89 6.91 8.04
CA THR A 349 22.04 5.72 8.10
C THR A 349 21.23 5.56 6.84
N ILE A 350 21.54 4.50 6.09
CA ILE A 350 20.76 4.07 4.92
C ILE A 350 19.66 3.11 5.39
N VAL A 351 18.43 3.35 4.98
CA VAL A 351 17.31 2.45 5.24
C VAL A 351 16.68 1.99 3.94
N TRP A 352 16.57 0.68 3.79
CA TRP A 352 15.74 0.02 2.79
C TRP A 352 14.61 -0.72 3.51
N ALA A 353 13.36 -0.24 3.42
CA ALA A 353 12.26 -0.84 4.16
C ALA A 353 10.95 -0.83 3.36
N ARG A 354 10.52 -2.02 2.92
CA ARG A 354 9.31 -2.27 2.11
C ARG A 354 9.02 -3.77 1.99
N ARG A 355 7.95 -4.13 1.26
CA ARG A 355 7.69 -5.52 0.91
C ARG A 355 8.87 -6.09 0.12
N PHE A 356 9.35 -7.27 0.49
CA PHE A 356 10.30 -8.03 -0.30
C PHE A 356 9.58 -8.61 -1.51
N ALA A 357 10.08 -8.32 -2.70
CA ALA A 357 9.65 -8.85 -3.98
C ALA A 357 10.80 -8.69 -4.97
N GLY A 358 11.01 -9.62 -5.87
CA GLY A 358 12.20 -9.67 -6.72
C GLY A 358 12.51 -8.37 -7.47
N TYR A 359 11.49 -7.64 -7.98
CA TYR A 359 11.72 -6.39 -8.69
C TYR A 359 12.17 -5.22 -7.78
N LYS A 360 11.97 -5.33 -6.47
CA LYS A 360 12.40 -4.32 -5.48
C LYS A 360 13.87 -4.41 -5.12
N ARG A 361 14.50 -5.54 -5.41
CA ARG A 361 15.96 -5.78 -5.35
C ARG A 361 16.58 -5.37 -4.02
N ALA A 362 16.07 -5.94 -2.91
CA ALA A 362 16.54 -5.62 -1.56
C ALA A 362 18.05 -5.79 -1.39
N GLU A 363 18.62 -6.80 -2.04
CA GLU A 363 20.02 -7.21 -1.95
C GLU A 363 20.94 -6.52 -2.99
N LEU A 364 20.41 -5.65 -3.88
CA LEU A 364 21.17 -5.12 -5.02
C LEU A 364 22.53 -4.53 -4.63
N ILE A 365 22.57 -3.67 -3.60
CA ILE A 365 23.83 -3.03 -3.17
C ILE A 365 24.85 -4.01 -2.60
N THR A 366 24.45 -5.22 -2.24
CA THR A 366 25.35 -6.25 -1.70
C THR A 366 26.02 -7.09 -2.79
N ARG A 367 25.57 -6.95 -4.06
CA ARG A 367 26.08 -7.77 -5.18
C ARG A 367 27.51 -7.41 -5.56
N ASP A 368 27.92 -6.15 -5.44
CA ASP A 368 29.31 -5.74 -5.50
C ASP A 368 29.92 -5.84 -4.09
N LYS A 369 30.43 -7.02 -3.76
CA LYS A 369 30.96 -7.31 -2.43
C LYS A 369 32.11 -6.37 -2.07
N HIS A 370 32.98 -6.05 -3.01
CA HIS A 370 34.15 -5.21 -2.75
C HIS A 370 33.72 -3.78 -2.37
N ARG A 371 32.82 -3.17 -3.15
CA ARG A 371 32.32 -1.81 -2.85
C ARG A 371 31.45 -1.80 -1.59
N PHE A 372 30.67 -2.86 -1.36
CA PHE A 372 29.87 -2.98 -0.15
C PHE A 372 30.75 -3.04 1.11
N GLU A 373 31.81 -3.85 1.09
CA GLU A 373 32.75 -3.95 2.20
C GLU A 373 33.52 -2.62 2.40
N ALA A 374 33.97 -1.97 1.32
CA ALA A 374 34.60 -0.66 1.37
C ALA A 374 33.68 0.41 1.98
N LEU A 375 32.41 0.43 1.59
CA LEU A 375 31.40 1.32 2.16
C LEU A 375 31.24 1.13 3.67
N LEU A 376 31.11 -0.13 4.14
CA LEU A 376 30.89 -0.45 5.55
C LEU A 376 32.12 -0.24 6.43
N SER A 377 33.33 -0.32 5.87
CA SER A 377 34.61 -0.16 6.59
C SER A 377 35.16 1.27 6.51
N SER A 378 34.52 2.17 5.78
CA SER A 378 34.97 3.55 5.63
C SER A 378 35.06 4.26 6.99
N THR A 379 36.24 4.81 7.30
CA THR A 379 36.45 5.63 8.49
C THR A 379 36.24 7.13 8.17
N LYS A 380 36.39 7.52 6.91
CA LYS A 380 36.13 8.89 6.47
C LYS A 380 34.65 9.22 6.42
N TYR A 381 33.87 8.30 5.87
CA TYR A 381 32.43 8.42 5.70
C TYR A 381 31.76 7.16 6.28
N PRO A 382 31.65 7.05 7.60
CA PRO A 382 31.07 5.86 8.23
C PRO A 382 29.60 5.69 7.86
N VAL A 383 29.17 4.45 7.58
CA VAL A 383 27.80 4.13 7.16
C VAL A 383 27.24 2.98 7.98
N GLN A 384 25.98 3.07 8.29
CA GLN A 384 25.20 1.96 8.84
C GLN A 384 23.94 1.74 8.02
N ILE A 385 23.50 0.48 7.92
CA ILE A 385 22.42 0.08 7.01
C ILE A 385 21.37 -0.73 7.74
N ILE A 386 20.10 -0.40 7.51
CA ILE A 386 18.96 -1.12 8.07
C ILE A 386 18.07 -1.61 6.93
N TRP A 387 17.82 -2.93 6.91
CA TRP A 387 16.76 -3.54 6.10
C TRP A 387 15.56 -3.89 6.97
N ALA A 388 14.36 -3.72 6.44
CA ALA A 388 13.13 -4.21 7.06
C ALA A 388 12.07 -4.50 5.98
N GLY A 389 11.17 -5.42 6.27
CA GLY A 389 10.07 -5.71 5.33
C GLY A 389 9.50 -7.10 5.52
N LYS A 390 8.39 -7.35 4.81
CA LYS A 390 7.72 -8.64 4.82
C LYS A 390 7.71 -9.22 3.39
N PRO A 391 8.34 -10.37 3.12
CA PRO A 391 8.06 -11.15 1.92
C PRO A 391 6.64 -11.72 1.98
N TYR A 392 6.03 -12.01 0.85
CA TYR A 392 4.80 -12.80 0.84
C TYR A 392 5.10 -14.21 1.38
N PRO A 393 4.26 -14.80 2.25
CA PRO A 393 4.64 -15.98 3.05
C PRO A 393 4.86 -17.28 2.24
N VAL A 394 4.52 -17.28 0.95
CA VAL A 394 4.82 -18.38 0.01
C VAL A 394 5.69 -17.94 -1.18
N ASP A 395 6.23 -16.72 -1.16
CA ASP A 395 7.24 -16.25 -2.11
C ASP A 395 8.62 -16.67 -1.61
N TYR A 396 8.97 -17.92 -1.88
CA TYR A 396 10.23 -18.51 -1.43
C TYR A 396 11.48 -17.78 -1.92
N PRO A 397 11.55 -17.25 -3.17
CA PRO A 397 12.64 -16.38 -3.58
C PRO A 397 12.78 -15.13 -2.71
N ALA A 398 11.68 -14.41 -2.45
CA ALA A 398 11.73 -13.21 -1.60
C ALA A 398 12.07 -13.55 -0.13
N ILE A 399 11.64 -14.71 0.39
CA ILE A 399 12.06 -15.23 1.70
C ILE A 399 13.56 -15.53 1.71
N SER A 400 14.08 -16.10 0.63
CA SER A 400 15.51 -16.37 0.47
C SER A 400 16.34 -15.08 0.49
N ASP A 401 15.89 -14.04 -0.21
CA ASP A 401 16.55 -12.72 -0.20
C ASP A 401 16.56 -12.12 1.20
N PHE A 402 15.43 -12.21 1.92
CA PHE A 402 15.36 -11.76 3.31
C PHE A 402 16.36 -12.52 4.20
N ASN A 403 16.39 -13.85 4.11
CA ASN A 403 17.26 -14.70 4.90
C ASN A 403 18.75 -14.51 4.52
N TYR A 404 19.05 -14.26 3.26
CA TYR A 404 20.39 -13.87 2.81
C TYR A 404 20.86 -12.60 3.53
N LEU A 405 20.04 -11.54 3.56
CA LEU A 405 20.39 -10.30 4.26
C LEU A 405 20.52 -10.49 5.77
N VAL A 406 19.71 -11.34 6.38
CA VAL A 406 19.85 -11.71 7.80
C VAL A 406 21.21 -12.36 8.03
N ASN A 407 21.60 -13.34 7.19
CA ASN A 407 22.90 -14.02 7.32
C ASN A 407 24.05 -13.06 7.06
N LEU A 408 23.95 -12.20 6.04
CA LEU A 408 24.92 -11.16 5.76
C LEU A 408 25.12 -10.23 6.97
N SER A 409 24.02 -9.81 7.59
CA SER A 409 24.08 -8.90 8.74
C SER A 409 24.86 -9.46 9.93
N LYS A 410 24.98 -10.77 10.06
CA LYS A 410 25.76 -11.39 11.15
C LYS A 410 27.26 -11.06 11.08
N ALA A 411 27.77 -10.81 9.87
CA ALA A 411 29.18 -10.51 9.63
C ALA A 411 29.58 -9.05 9.91
N TYR A 412 28.60 -8.13 9.97
CA TYR A 412 28.88 -6.69 10.05
C TYR A 412 28.15 -6.05 11.24
N LYS A 413 28.90 -5.31 12.07
CA LYS A 413 28.36 -4.61 13.27
C LYS A 413 27.40 -3.46 12.93
N ASN A 414 27.55 -2.86 11.76
CA ASN A 414 26.81 -1.69 11.26
C ASN A 414 25.74 -2.06 10.23
N VAL A 415 25.32 -3.32 10.19
CA VAL A 415 24.23 -3.81 9.34
C VAL A 415 23.18 -4.50 10.20
N ALA A 416 21.91 -4.14 10.04
CA ALA A 416 20.80 -4.79 10.73
C ALA A 416 19.65 -5.13 9.79
N VAL A 417 18.93 -6.21 10.10
CA VAL A 417 17.67 -6.59 9.45
C VAL A 417 16.61 -6.67 10.52
N CYS A 418 15.56 -5.86 10.40
CA CYS A 418 14.47 -5.81 11.38
C CYS A 418 13.25 -6.61 10.89
N ILE A 419 12.56 -7.26 11.82
CA ILE A 419 11.27 -7.91 11.62
C ILE A 419 10.12 -7.06 12.17
N GLY A 420 8.86 -7.46 11.87
CA GLY A 420 7.69 -6.72 12.33
C GLY A 420 7.47 -5.41 11.57
N TYR A 421 7.81 -5.39 10.28
CA TYR A 421 7.59 -4.21 9.43
C TYR A 421 6.11 -3.94 9.25
N GLU A 422 5.60 -3.09 10.11
CA GLU A 422 4.23 -2.62 10.20
C GLU A 422 4.21 -1.11 10.45
N LEU A 423 3.06 -0.50 10.71
CA LEU A 423 2.93 0.95 10.86
C LEU A 423 3.93 1.58 11.82
N THR A 424 4.10 1.00 13.03
CA THR A 424 4.99 1.56 14.06
C THR A 424 6.46 1.49 13.65
N LEU A 425 6.95 0.33 13.24
CA LEU A 425 8.34 0.17 12.81
C LEU A 425 8.61 0.97 11.54
N SER A 426 7.68 0.92 10.56
CA SER A 426 7.76 1.71 9.33
C SER A 426 7.94 3.20 9.62
N LYS A 427 7.13 3.76 10.54
CA LYS A 427 7.24 5.17 10.92
C LYS A 427 8.57 5.48 11.60
N ARG A 428 9.01 4.65 12.55
CA ARG A 428 10.30 4.82 13.23
C ARG A 428 11.49 4.81 12.28
N LEU A 429 11.51 3.87 11.34
CA LEU A 429 12.59 3.77 10.34
C LEU A 429 12.63 4.97 9.41
N LYS A 430 11.48 5.50 8.97
CA LYS A 430 11.40 6.71 8.15
C LYS A 430 11.87 7.95 8.90
N GLN A 431 11.57 8.03 10.18
CA GLN A 431 12.05 9.11 11.06
C GLN A 431 13.57 9.03 11.31
N ALA A 432 14.13 7.82 11.32
CA ALA A 432 15.55 7.61 11.58
C ALA A 432 16.45 7.68 10.35
N ALA A 433 15.93 7.38 9.15
CA ALA A 433 16.74 7.35 7.95
C ALA A 433 17.35 8.73 7.64
N ASP A 434 18.64 8.76 7.37
CA ASP A 434 19.24 9.89 6.64
C ASP A 434 18.97 9.72 5.15
N LEU A 435 19.17 8.50 4.64
CA LEU A 435 18.89 8.14 3.25
C LEU A 435 17.84 7.03 3.19
N TRP A 436 16.79 7.26 2.40
CA TRP A 436 15.78 6.27 2.07
C TRP A 436 16.07 5.70 0.69
N LEU A 437 16.66 4.50 0.65
CA LEU A 437 17.03 3.84 -0.59
C LEU A 437 15.81 3.12 -1.20
N ASN A 438 15.49 3.47 -2.44
CA ASN A 438 14.41 2.89 -3.23
C ASN A 438 14.90 2.53 -4.63
N ASN A 439 15.14 1.25 -4.88
CA ASN A 439 15.78 0.78 -6.10
C ASN A 439 14.95 -0.27 -6.86
N PRO A 440 13.64 -0.02 -7.12
CA PRO A 440 12.86 -0.95 -7.93
C PRO A 440 13.41 -1.01 -9.35
N ARG A 441 13.19 -2.15 -10.02
CA ARG A 441 13.49 -2.29 -11.44
C ARG A 441 12.46 -1.50 -12.25
N VAL A 442 12.93 -0.55 -13.03
CA VAL A 442 12.09 0.30 -13.90
C VAL A 442 11.54 -0.53 -15.06
N PRO A 443 10.25 -0.43 -15.46
CA PRO A 443 9.18 0.44 -14.96
C PRO A 443 8.15 -0.30 -14.07
N ARG A 444 8.57 -0.97 -13.02
CA ARG A 444 7.73 -1.89 -12.23
C ARG A 444 7.10 -1.28 -10.97
N GLU A 445 7.41 -0.02 -10.65
CA GLU A 445 6.79 0.68 -9.52
C GLU A 445 5.66 1.60 -10.01
N ALA A 446 4.43 1.34 -9.58
CA ALA A 446 3.30 2.18 -9.97
C ALA A 446 3.31 3.55 -9.30
N SER A 447 3.74 3.62 -8.04
CA SER A 447 3.86 4.86 -7.28
C SER A 447 4.97 4.79 -6.23
N GLY A 448 4.85 3.97 -5.18
CA GLY A 448 5.88 3.85 -4.14
C GLY A 448 5.73 4.89 -3.02
N THR A 449 4.68 4.78 -2.20
CA THR A 449 4.34 5.77 -1.16
C THR A 449 5.30 5.83 0.04
N SER A 450 6.19 4.84 0.21
CA SER A 450 7.12 4.81 1.35
C SER A 450 8.13 5.95 1.33
N GLY A 451 8.59 6.36 0.16
CA GLY A 451 9.48 7.52 -0.01
C GLY A 451 8.82 8.83 0.36
N MET A 452 7.52 8.98 0.08
CA MET A 452 6.76 10.18 0.47
C MET A 452 6.80 10.38 1.99
N THR A 453 6.48 9.32 2.74
CA THR A 453 6.48 9.39 4.21
C THR A 453 7.89 9.45 4.81
N ALA A 454 8.90 8.98 4.11
CA ALA A 454 10.30 9.17 4.48
C ALA A 454 10.70 10.65 4.33
N ALA A 455 10.40 11.28 3.18
CA ALA A 455 10.64 12.72 2.97
C ALA A 455 9.89 13.60 3.97
N MET A 456 8.63 13.25 4.32
CA MET A 456 7.87 13.93 5.39
C MET A 456 8.57 13.88 6.76
N ASN A 457 9.62 13.11 6.92
CA ASN A 457 10.39 12.97 8.16
C ASN A 457 11.88 13.34 7.98
N GLY A 458 12.19 14.10 6.94
CA GLY A 458 13.54 14.55 6.66
C GLY A 458 14.50 13.44 6.21
N ALA A 459 14.00 12.29 5.76
CA ALA A 459 14.85 11.31 5.11
C ALA A 459 14.99 11.68 3.63
N VAL A 460 16.22 11.78 3.14
CA VAL A 460 16.49 12.10 1.74
C VAL A 460 16.22 10.87 0.88
N ASN A 461 15.37 11.00 -0.16
CA ASN A 461 15.12 9.90 -1.08
C ASN A 461 16.28 9.71 -2.04
N PHE A 462 16.70 8.45 -2.20
CA PHE A 462 17.58 8.03 -3.28
C PHE A 462 16.93 6.85 -4.03
N SER A 463 16.60 7.06 -5.30
CA SER A 463 15.73 6.12 -6.02
C SER A 463 16.14 5.96 -7.48
N THR A 464 15.78 4.80 -8.07
CA THR A 464 15.60 4.69 -9.51
C THR A 464 14.43 5.58 -9.95
N ASP A 465 14.43 6.04 -11.21
CA ASP A 465 13.46 7.00 -11.71
C ASP A 465 12.15 6.33 -12.17
N ASP A 466 11.33 5.95 -11.20
CA ASP A 466 10.10 5.19 -11.40
C ASP A 466 8.98 5.64 -10.43
N GLY A 467 7.75 5.28 -10.72
CA GLY A 467 6.60 5.58 -9.88
C GLY A 467 6.35 7.09 -9.70
N TRP A 468 6.39 7.57 -8.45
CA TRP A 468 6.18 8.97 -8.09
C TRP A 468 7.45 9.84 -8.19
N ILE A 469 8.61 9.21 -8.32
CA ILE A 469 9.91 9.89 -8.29
C ILE A 469 10.03 10.99 -9.35
N PRO A 470 9.61 10.76 -10.63
CA PRO A 470 9.65 11.80 -11.65
C PRO A 470 8.82 13.06 -11.33
N GLU A 471 7.82 12.92 -10.45
CA GLU A 471 6.98 14.06 -10.02
C GLU A 471 7.58 14.83 -8.84
N PHE A 472 8.57 14.25 -8.16
CA PHE A 472 9.08 14.77 -6.89
C PHE A 472 10.56 15.13 -6.93
N VAL A 473 11.45 14.18 -7.32
CA VAL A 473 12.88 14.34 -7.11
C VAL A 473 13.47 15.33 -8.11
N GLN A 474 14.06 16.39 -7.57
CA GLN A 474 15.01 17.26 -8.25
C GLN A 474 16.40 16.92 -7.69
N HIS A 475 17.23 16.26 -8.52
CA HIS A 475 18.51 15.69 -8.12
C HIS A 475 19.42 16.74 -7.42
N GLY A 476 19.88 16.42 -6.21
CA GLY A 476 20.70 17.32 -5.38
C GLY A 476 19.91 18.43 -4.65
N HIS A 477 18.64 18.65 -4.97
CA HIS A 477 17.81 19.67 -4.33
C HIS A 477 16.96 19.10 -3.18
N ASN A 478 16.19 18.02 -3.42
CA ASN A 478 15.29 17.40 -2.44
C ASN A 478 15.44 15.88 -2.36
N GLY A 479 16.37 15.31 -3.12
CA GLY A 479 16.66 13.90 -3.23
C GLY A 479 17.66 13.59 -4.32
N PHE A 480 17.92 12.31 -4.52
CA PHE A 480 18.82 11.83 -5.56
C PHE A 480 18.12 10.77 -6.41
N VAL A 481 18.43 10.75 -7.70
CA VAL A 481 17.83 9.82 -8.65
C VAL A 481 18.90 9.16 -9.52
N VAL A 482 18.77 7.87 -9.74
CA VAL A 482 19.59 7.13 -10.70
C VAL A 482 19.21 7.60 -12.12
N PRO A 483 20.15 8.07 -12.95
CA PRO A 483 19.86 8.50 -14.31
C PRO A 483 19.17 7.41 -15.12
N LYS A 484 18.19 7.78 -15.95
CA LYS A 484 17.51 6.83 -16.85
C LYS A 484 18.48 6.25 -17.88
N ALA A 485 18.37 4.94 -18.08
CA ALA A 485 18.97 4.25 -19.21
C ALA A 485 17.89 3.83 -20.22
N ASP A 486 18.28 3.33 -21.38
CA ASP A 486 17.35 2.72 -22.34
C ASP A 486 17.01 1.28 -21.89
N TYR A 487 16.25 1.19 -20.78
CA TYR A 487 15.91 -0.10 -20.16
C TYR A 487 15.15 -1.06 -21.10
N ALA A 488 14.47 -0.51 -22.12
CA ALA A 488 13.78 -1.34 -23.11
C ALA A 488 14.72 -2.21 -23.96
N ARG A 489 15.99 -1.82 -24.05
CA ARG A 489 17.04 -2.56 -24.79
C ARG A 489 17.96 -3.37 -23.91
N MET A 490 17.76 -3.32 -22.58
CA MET A 490 18.60 -4.02 -21.61
C MET A 490 17.96 -5.33 -21.16
N THR A 491 18.80 -6.34 -20.97
CA THR A 491 18.43 -7.51 -20.17
C THR A 491 18.27 -7.12 -18.70
N VAL A 492 17.61 -7.96 -17.92
CA VAL A 492 17.47 -7.76 -16.47
C VAL A 492 18.83 -7.62 -15.78
N GLN A 493 19.81 -8.41 -16.20
CA GLN A 493 21.17 -8.38 -15.65
C GLN A 493 21.91 -7.08 -15.98
N GLU A 494 21.79 -6.60 -17.23
CA GLU A 494 22.38 -5.31 -17.63
C GLU A 494 21.74 -4.13 -16.90
N GLN A 495 20.42 -4.15 -16.71
CA GLN A 495 19.73 -3.13 -15.92
C GLN A 495 20.19 -3.15 -14.47
N ASP A 496 20.28 -4.34 -13.86
CA ASP A 496 20.73 -4.47 -12.46
C ASP A 496 22.19 -4.00 -12.30
N ALA A 497 23.07 -4.31 -13.25
CA ALA A 497 24.47 -3.86 -13.24
C ALA A 497 24.59 -2.34 -13.42
N TYR A 498 23.84 -1.76 -14.36
CA TYR A 498 23.81 -0.30 -14.57
C TYR A 498 23.33 0.45 -13.33
N ASP A 499 22.18 0.03 -12.77
CA ASP A 499 21.60 0.69 -11.60
C ASP A 499 22.54 0.56 -10.39
N LEU A 500 23.17 -0.61 -10.19
CA LEU A 500 24.14 -0.85 -9.11
C LEU A 500 25.33 0.09 -9.22
N GLU A 501 25.92 0.21 -10.42
CA GLU A 501 27.05 1.10 -10.67
C GLU A 501 26.68 2.56 -10.38
N LYS A 502 25.53 3.02 -10.86
CA LYS A 502 25.06 4.40 -10.63
C LYS A 502 24.68 4.67 -9.19
N ILE A 503 24.12 3.69 -8.49
CA ILE A 503 23.85 3.80 -7.04
C ILE A 503 25.14 4.06 -6.27
N TYR A 504 26.17 3.26 -6.52
CA TYR A 504 27.45 3.47 -5.84
C TYR A 504 28.15 4.75 -6.25
N GLU A 505 28.13 5.10 -7.55
CA GLU A 505 28.73 6.35 -8.04
C GLU A 505 28.14 7.58 -7.33
N ILE A 506 26.81 7.69 -7.26
CA ILE A 506 26.12 8.81 -6.63
C ILE A 506 26.33 8.79 -5.09
N LEU A 507 26.27 7.60 -4.49
CA LEU A 507 26.49 7.46 -3.05
C LEU A 507 27.88 7.93 -2.63
N GLU A 508 28.92 7.47 -3.33
CA GLU A 508 30.33 7.75 -3.02
C GLU A 508 30.79 9.15 -3.37
N LYS A 509 30.31 9.69 -4.53
CA LYS A 509 30.80 10.99 -5.05
C LYS A 509 29.95 12.19 -4.67
N GLU A 510 28.66 11.98 -4.36
CA GLU A 510 27.72 13.06 -4.11
C GLU A 510 27.14 13.00 -2.69
N ILE A 511 26.48 11.90 -2.31
CA ILE A 511 25.69 11.80 -1.07
C ILE A 511 26.57 11.82 0.17
N LEU A 512 27.56 10.92 0.28
CA LEU A 512 28.40 10.83 1.46
C LEU A 512 29.27 12.07 1.68
N PRO A 513 29.92 12.65 0.63
CA PRO A 513 30.61 13.93 0.79
C PRO A 513 29.67 15.06 1.21
N LEU A 514 28.46 15.15 0.63
CA LEU A 514 27.49 16.18 1.01
C LEU A 514 27.08 16.07 2.48
N TYR A 515 26.85 14.86 2.99
CA TYR A 515 26.47 14.65 4.38
C TYR A 515 27.58 15.04 5.37
N TYR A 516 28.82 14.59 5.12
CA TYR A 516 29.93 14.72 6.05
C TYR A 516 30.74 15.99 5.90
N ASP A 517 30.99 16.42 4.68
CA ASP A 517 31.85 17.59 4.39
C ASP A 517 31.02 18.88 4.30
N HIS A 518 29.70 18.78 4.01
CA HIS A 518 28.78 19.92 3.83
C HIS A 518 27.45 19.74 4.58
N PRO A 519 27.45 19.55 5.91
CA PRO A 519 26.24 19.18 6.66
C PRO A 519 25.12 20.22 6.57
N ASP A 520 25.42 21.50 6.39
CA ASP A 520 24.42 22.56 6.21
C ASP A 520 23.64 22.38 4.91
N LEU A 521 24.33 22.05 3.81
CA LEU A 521 23.71 21.76 2.53
C LEU A 521 22.89 20.48 2.58
N TRP A 522 23.36 19.46 3.29
CA TRP A 522 22.57 18.24 3.51
C TRP A 522 21.26 18.55 4.22
N ARG A 523 21.30 19.35 5.30
CA ARG A 523 20.09 19.77 6.03
C ARG A 523 19.13 20.56 5.13
N GLN A 524 19.67 21.37 4.21
CA GLN A 524 18.82 22.06 3.23
C GLN A 524 18.09 21.07 2.30
N VAL A 525 18.77 20.04 1.81
CA VAL A 525 18.15 18.96 1.01
C VAL A 525 17.04 18.26 1.80
N MET A 526 17.27 17.98 3.08
CA MET A 526 16.25 17.40 3.98
C MET A 526 15.02 18.30 4.09
N LYS A 527 15.20 19.60 4.37
CA LYS A 527 14.12 20.59 4.51
C LYS A 527 13.34 20.76 3.19
N ASN A 528 14.05 20.87 2.05
CA ASN A 528 13.42 20.92 0.75
C ASN A 528 12.51 19.70 0.49
N GLY A 529 12.99 18.49 0.81
CA GLY A 529 12.20 17.26 0.70
C GLY A 529 10.96 17.26 1.59
N MET A 530 11.07 17.79 2.81
CA MET A 530 9.95 17.94 3.74
C MET A 530 8.89 18.91 3.18
N ASP A 531 9.32 20.06 2.68
CA ASP A 531 8.43 21.11 2.19
C ASP A 531 7.71 20.68 0.90
N ASP A 532 8.44 20.11 -0.05
CA ASP A 532 7.89 19.64 -1.33
C ASP A 532 6.90 18.49 -1.18
N THR A 533 7.00 17.69 -0.10
CA THR A 533 6.05 16.61 0.17
C THR A 533 4.81 17.06 0.92
N ARG A 534 4.89 18.12 1.72
CA ARG A 534 3.88 18.49 2.72
C ARG A 534 2.48 18.67 2.14
N PHE A 535 2.36 19.33 1.00
CA PHE A 535 1.06 19.64 0.38
C PHE A 535 0.78 18.74 -0.84
N ARG A 536 1.77 18.56 -1.69
CA ARG A 536 1.61 17.84 -2.95
C ARG A 536 1.33 16.35 -2.73
N PHE A 537 1.96 15.76 -1.71
CA PHE A 537 1.83 14.33 -1.39
C PHE A 537 1.09 14.06 -0.08
N ASP A 538 0.32 15.03 0.42
CA ASP A 538 -0.64 14.79 1.49
C ASP A 538 -1.92 14.13 0.95
N SER A 539 -2.41 13.11 1.66
CA SER A 539 -3.61 12.38 1.25
C SER A 539 -4.91 13.21 1.35
N GLY A 540 -4.89 14.36 2.00
CA GLY A 540 -5.97 15.35 1.94
C GLY A 540 -6.17 15.85 0.52
N ARG A 541 -5.09 16.23 -0.19
CA ARG A 541 -5.13 16.59 -1.61
C ARG A 541 -5.68 15.44 -2.47
N MET A 542 -5.17 14.21 -2.28
CA MET A 542 -5.62 13.03 -3.02
C MET A 542 -7.11 12.73 -2.79
N ALA A 543 -7.57 12.81 -1.55
CA ALA A 543 -8.96 12.57 -1.19
C ALA A 543 -9.91 13.64 -1.79
N ASP A 544 -9.49 14.91 -1.85
CA ASP A 544 -10.21 15.97 -2.56
C ASP A 544 -10.26 15.72 -4.07
N GLU A 545 -9.13 15.33 -4.66
CA GLU A 545 -9.06 15.00 -6.09
C GLU A 545 -9.94 13.81 -6.47
N TYR A 546 -10.08 12.78 -5.62
CA TYR A 546 -11.02 11.70 -5.85
C TYR A 546 -12.46 12.23 -6.00
N TYR A 547 -12.89 13.14 -5.12
CA TYR A 547 -14.22 13.76 -5.27
C TYR A 547 -14.32 14.61 -6.53
N ARG A 548 -13.35 15.49 -6.75
CA ARG A 548 -13.39 16.44 -7.86
C ARG A 548 -13.26 15.77 -9.24
N LEU A 549 -12.34 14.80 -9.38
CA LEU A 549 -11.97 14.24 -10.68
C LEU A 549 -12.60 12.87 -10.96
N LEU A 550 -13.00 12.13 -9.92
CA LEU A 550 -13.46 10.77 -10.07
C LEU A 550 -14.93 10.58 -9.64
N TYR A 551 -15.35 11.16 -8.50
CA TYR A 551 -16.70 10.93 -8.00
C TYR A 551 -17.71 11.93 -8.57
N ASN A 552 -17.36 13.19 -8.71
CA ASN A 552 -18.24 14.25 -9.23
C ASN A 552 -18.18 14.39 -10.76
N ALA A 553 -17.23 13.73 -11.42
CA ALA A 553 -17.11 13.70 -12.88
C ALA A 553 -18.30 12.98 -13.54
#